data_27b4f958e0349b19f64283625f994df1
#
_entry.id   27b4f958e0349b19f64283625f994df1
#
_cell.length_a   1.000
_cell.length_b   1.000
_cell.length_c   1.000
_cell.angle_alpha   90.00
_cell.angle_beta   90.00
_cell.angle_gamma   90.00
#
_symmetry.space_group_name_H-M   'P 1'
#
loop_
_entity.id
_entity.type
_entity.pdbx_description
1 polymer ?
#
loop_
_entity_poly.entity_id
_entity_poly.type
_entity_poly.pdbx_seq_one_letter_code
_entity_poly.pdbx_strand_id
1 'polypeptide(L)'
;MFAKLKHLAIISDNYVLLSRFYEALFGMRTSKSPRPESAVAIGDGYVGMNIIPQKLGRQAGLEHFGLEVEDVEKVAARLKEKYPAIQLVKRPTNRPFAGISTHDPDGYVFDLSQLAMSNRAEVYVEGEWQQERYISHFVLRSLNPAHLAKFYREVYELQELEKPADDRNHYLSDGRVTMIISPWAITDYEGAGIEPRHMDHLGFRVEDVENFKKDLAALVN
;
A
#
# COMPACT_ATOMS: atom_id res chain seq x y z
N MET A 1 -3.77 15.29 -8.74
CA MET A 1 -4.37 14.66 -7.53
C MET A 1 -3.38 14.84 -6.39
N PHE A 2 -3.83 15.35 -5.25
CA PHE A 2 -2.95 15.77 -4.14
C PHE A 2 -2.15 14.61 -3.53
N ALA A 3 -2.75 13.43 -3.41
CA ALA A 3 -2.05 12.23 -2.91
C ALA A 3 -2.23 11.03 -3.85
N LYS A 4 -1.19 10.20 -3.93
CA LYS A 4 -1.16 8.95 -4.69
C LYS A 4 -0.80 7.78 -3.80
N LEU A 5 -1.41 6.62 -4.03
CA LEU A 5 -1.13 5.35 -3.36
C LEU A 5 0.07 4.68 -4.05
N LYS A 6 1.27 4.84 -3.49
CA LYS A 6 2.51 4.54 -4.22
C LYS A 6 3.36 3.44 -3.61
N HIS A 7 3.05 3.01 -2.39
CA HIS A 7 3.90 2.07 -1.67
C HIS A 7 3.10 1.03 -0.92
N LEU A 8 3.58 -0.22 -0.97
CA LEU A 8 3.17 -1.32 -0.09
C LEU A 8 4.40 -2.00 0.49
N ALA A 9 4.26 -2.58 1.67
CA ALA A 9 5.28 -3.41 2.28
C ALA A 9 4.70 -4.76 2.72
N ILE A 10 5.44 -5.83 2.44
CA ILE A 10 5.10 -7.20 2.82
C ILE A 10 6.27 -7.77 3.61
N ILE A 11 5.97 -8.43 4.74
CA ILE A 11 6.93 -9.23 5.49
C ILE A 11 6.77 -10.70 5.09
N SER A 12 7.87 -11.35 4.74
CA SER A 12 7.86 -12.78 4.38
C SER A 12 9.14 -13.46 4.88
N ASP A 13 9.00 -14.68 5.35
CA ASP A 13 10.11 -15.59 5.65
C ASP A 13 10.86 -16.00 4.38
N ASN A 14 10.15 -16.07 3.26
CA ASN A 14 10.71 -16.39 1.95
C ASN A 14 10.62 -15.20 0.98
N TYR A 15 11.11 -14.05 1.43
CA TYR A 15 10.98 -12.77 0.71
C TYR A 15 11.62 -12.79 -0.70
N VAL A 16 12.69 -13.55 -0.90
CA VAL A 16 13.34 -13.68 -2.21
C VAL A 16 12.45 -14.46 -3.19
N LEU A 17 11.90 -15.60 -2.75
CA LEU A 17 11.00 -16.39 -3.60
C LEU A 17 9.72 -15.61 -3.91
N LEU A 18 9.18 -14.90 -2.92
CA LEU A 18 8.00 -14.08 -3.11
C LEU A 18 8.25 -12.94 -4.13
N SER A 19 9.44 -12.32 -4.10
CA SER A 19 9.78 -11.31 -5.12
C SER A 19 9.86 -11.91 -6.52
N ARG A 20 10.46 -13.09 -6.67
CA ARG A 20 10.55 -13.82 -7.95
C ARG A 20 9.18 -14.23 -8.48
N PHE A 21 8.28 -14.64 -7.60
CA PHE A 21 6.90 -14.93 -7.95
C PHE A 21 6.20 -13.70 -8.56
N TYR A 22 6.32 -12.54 -7.93
CA TYR A 22 5.73 -11.30 -8.47
C TYR A 22 6.39 -10.84 -9.78
N GLU A 23 7.70 -11.01 -9.91
CA GLU A 23 8.40 -10.73 -11.17
C GLU A 23 7.89 -11.64 -12.31
N ALA A 24 7.85 -12.95 -12.05
CA ALA A 24 7.51 -13.94 -13.08
C ALA A 24 6.03 -13.88 -13.49
N LEU A 25 5.11 -13.75 -12.52
CA LEU A 25 3.68 -13.83 -12.78
C LEU A 25 3.04 -12.49 -13.14
N PHE A 26 3.51 -11.40 -12.54
CA PHE A 26 2.93 -10.06 -12.73
C PHE A 26 3.84 -9.11 -13.52
N GLY A 27 5.02 -9.55 -13.95
CA GLY A 27 5.96 -8.71 -14.71
C GLY A 27 6.54 -7.54 -13.93
N MET A 28 6.50 -7.58 -12.59
CA MET A 28 7.06 -6.52 -11.76
C MET A 28 8.58 -6.43 -11.95
N ARG A 29 9.13 -5.23 -11.83
CA ARG A 29 10.57 -5.00 -12.00
C ARG A 29 11.24 -4.79 -10.66
N THR A 30 12.36 -5.49 -10.45
CA THR A 30 13.20 -5.31 -9.25
C THR A 30 14.01 -4.03 -9.35
N SER A 31 14.03 -3.26 -8.28
CA SER A 31 14.88 -2.08 -8.12
C SER A 31 16.35 -2.45 -8.12
N LYS A 32 17.16 -1.66 -8.81
CA LYS A 32 18.63 -1.76 -8.80
C LYS A 32 19.25 -1.05 -7.60
N SER A 33 18.47 -0.22 -6.90
CA SER A 33 18.95 0.54 -5.75
C SER A 33 19.16 -0.36 -4.55
N PRO A 34 20.31 -0.27 -3.84
CA PRO A 34 20.55 -1.02 -2.61
C PRO A 34 19.47 -0.76 -1.57
N ARG A 35 19.10 -1.81 -0.83
CA ARG A 35 18.08 -1.73 0.22
C ARG A 35 18.66 -1.97 1.60
N PRO A 36 18.22 -1.21 2.61
CA PRO A 36 18.48 -1.58 4.00
C PRO A 36 17.93 -2.99 4.30
N GLU A 37 18.64 -3.72 5.14
CA GLU A 37 18.16 -4.97 5.73
C GLU A 37 17.88 -6.12 4.74
N SER A 38 18.47 -6.09 3.55
CA SER A 38 18.29 -7.11 2.51
C SER A 38 16.87 -7.20 1.92
N ALA A 39 16.01 -6.22 2.18
CA ALA A 39 14.69 -6.16 1.56
C ALA A 39 14.81 -6.06 0.03
N VAL A 40 13.87 -6.66 -0.69
CA VAL A 40 13.74 -6.54 -2.14
C VAL A 40 12.65 -5.53 -2.45
N ALA A 41 12.94 -4.56 -3.32
CA ALA A 41 11.93 -3.67 -3.82
C ALA A 41 11.61 -3.99 -5.27
N ILE A 42 10.34 -4.15 -5.55
CA ILE A 42 9.78 -4.39 -6.88
C ILE A 42 8.69 -3.37 -7.17
N GLY A 43 8.34 -3.19 -8.42
CA GLY A 43 7.27 -2.25 -8.79
C GLY A 43 6.59 -2.61 -10.10
N ASP A 44 5.38 -2.10 -10.26
CA ASP A 44 4.53 -2.27 -11.44
C ASP A 44 4.52 -1.05 -12.37
N GLY A 45 5.43 -0.10 -12.13
CA GLY A 45 5.51 1.18 -12.87
C GLY A 45 4.67 2.29 -12.25
N TYR A 46 3.89 1.97 -11.23
CA TYR A 46 3.15 2.96 -10.44
C TYR A 46 3.30 2.74 -8.94
N VAL A 47 3.02 1.53 -8.45
CA VAL A 47 3.21 1.14 -7.06
C VAL A 47 4.53 0.41 -6.90
N GLY A 48 5.35 0.87 -5.96
CA GLY A 48 6.51 0.13 -5.50
C GLY A 48 6.17 -0.69 -4.26
N MET A 49 6.68 -1.91 -4.21
CA MET A 49 6.46 -2.83 -3.11
C MET A 49 7.78 -3.28 -2.48
N ASN A 50 7.92 -3.10 -1.17
CA ASN A 50 9.03 -3.67 -0.41
C ASN A 50 8.65 -5.05 0.12
N ILE A 51 9.44 -6.05 -0.23
CA ILE A 51 9.34 -7.39 0.37
C ILE A 51 10.47 -7.51 1.38
N ILE A 52 10.10 -7.58 2.66
CA ILE A 52 10.98 -7.45 3.82
C ILE A 52 11.18 -8.83 4.44
N PRO A 53 12.43 -9.24 4.75
CA PRO A 53 12.66 -10.49 5.46
C PRO A 53 12.01 -10.48 6.84
N GLN A 54 11.32 -11.58 7.18
CA GLN A 54 10.73 -11.75 8.49
C GLN A 54 11.81 -11.80 9.56
N LYS A 55 11.60 -11.07 10.63
CA LYS A 55 12.44 -11.08 11.83
C LYS A 55 11.65 -11.61 13.01
N LEU A 56 12.35 -12.13 14.02
CA LEU A 56 11.74 -12.59 15.25
C LEU A 56 10.83 -11.50 15.86
N GLY A 57 9.61 -11.90 16.21
CA GLY A 57 8.61 -11.00 16.79
C GLY A 57 7.82 -10.17 15.77
N ARG A 58 8.07 -10.33 14.45
CA ARG A 58 7.26 -9.69 13.40
C ARG A 58 6.40 -10.71 12.68
N GLN A 59 5.14 -10.39 12.51
CA GLN A 59 4.18 -11.21 11.78
C GLN A 59 4.41 -11.10 10.27
N ALA A 60 4.31 -12.22 9.53
CA ALA A 60 4.31 -12.21 8.08
C ALA A 60 2.97 -11.68 7.54
N GLY A 61 3.00 -11.08 6.35
CA GLY A 61 1.81 -10.52 5.69
C GLY A 61 2.03 -9.06 5.25
N LEU A 62 0.95 -8.41 4.85
CA LEU A 62 0.95 -6.98 4.56
C LEU A 62 1.23 -6.19 5.84
N GLU A 63 2.20 -5.28 5.78
CA GLU A 63 2.67 -4.55 6.96
C GLU A 63 2.23 -3.09 6.97
N HIS A 64 2.51 -2.38 5.89
CA HIS A 64 2.13 -0.98 5.75
C HIS A 64 1.99 -0.58 4.27
N PHE A 65 1.41 0.57 4.07
CA PHE A 65 1.31 1.23 2.78
C PHE A 65 1.96 2.61 2.82
N GLY A 66 1.97 3.32 1.71
CA GLY A 66 2.51 4.68 1.66
C GLY A 66 1.87 5.54 0.60
N LEU A 67 1.77 6.81 0.95
CA LEU A 67 1.23 7.87 0.10
C LEU A 67 2.36 8.78 -0.39
N GLU A 68 2.32 9.12 -1.66
CA GLU A 68 3.06 10.26 -2.20
C GLU A 68 2.13 11.48 -2.23
N VAL A 69 2.55 12.58 -1.65
CA VAL A 69 1.79 13.83 -1.63
C VAL A 69 2.51 14.95 -2.39
N GLU A 70 1.75 15.89 -2.92
CA GLU A 70 2.32 17.06 -3.56
C GLU A 70 3.05 17.98 -2.56
N ASP A 71 2.53 18.07 -1.33
CA ASP A 71 3.01 19.02 -0.32
C ASP A 71 2.79 18.48 1.10
N VAL A 72 3.87 18.10 1.78
CA VAL A 72 3.86 17.59 3.16
C VAL A 72 3.47 18.67 4.17
N GLU A 73 3.81 19.93 3.93
CA GLU A 73 3.45 21.01 4.85
C GLU A 73 1.92 21.25 4.88
N LYS A 74 1.25 21.09 3.74
CA LYS A 74 -0.23 21.10 3.71
C LYS A 74 -0.83 19.94 4.49
N VAL A 75 -0.24 18.73 4.39
CA VAL A 75 -0.65 17.59 5.22
C VAL A 75 -0.50 17.94 6.70
N ALA A 76 0.66 18.47 7.10
CA ALA A 76 0.93 18.86 8.49
C ALA A 76 -0.07 19.91 9.02
N ALA A 77 -0.40 20.90 8.20
CA ALA A 77 -1.39 21.92 8.55
C ALA A 77 -2.80 21.33 8.76
N ARG A 78 -3.25 20.46 7.84
CA ARG A 78 -4.56 19.77 7.95
C ARG A 78 -4.63 18.85 9.16
N LEU A 79 -3.55 18.10 9.44
CA LEU A 79 -3.48 17.27 10.64
C LEU A 79 -3.55 18.11 11.91
N LYS A 80 -2.79 19.20 11.99
CA LYS A 80 -2.81 20.10 13.14
C LYS A 80 -4.20 20.68 13.40
N GLU A 81 -4.93 21.01 12.33
CA GLU A 81 -6.27 21.59 12.42
C GLU A 81 -7.34 20.56 12.82
N LYS A 82 -7.35 19.38 12.16
CA LYS A 82 -8.47 18.43 12.24
C LYS A 82 -8.17 17.18 13.07
N TYR A 83 -6.91 16.80 13.17
CA TYR A 83 -6.45 15.57 13.83
C TYR A 83 -5.17 15.81 14.65
N PRO A 84 -5.19 16.72 15.65
CA PRO A 84 -3.98 17.20 16.35
C PRO A 84 -3.23 16.13 17.16
N ALA A 85 -3.84 14.98 17.41
CA ALA A 85 -3.20 13.85 18.07
C ALA A 85 -2.30 13.03 17.13
N ILE A 86 -2.43 13.19 15.80
CA ILE A 86 -1.65 12.44 14.82
C ILE A 86 -0.31 13.12 14.60
N GLN A 87 0.77 12.33 14.73
CA GLN A 87 2.13 12.83 14.64
C GLN A 87 2.79 12.47 13.29
N LEU A 88 3.64 13.37 12.82
CA LEU A 88 4.54 13.16 11.69
C LEU A 88 5.95 12.89 12.22
N VAL A 89 6.50 11.72 11.92
CA VAL A 89 7.83 11.30 12.37
C VAL A 89 8.78 11.27 11.17
N LYS A 90 9.82 12.10 11.18
CA LYS A 90 10.85 12.11 10.14
C LYS A 90 11.59 10.78 10.09
N ARG A 91 11.83 10.29 8.90
CA ARG A 91 12.58 9.05 8.64
C ARG A 91 14.02 9.38 8.18
N PRO A 92 14.96 8.45 8.35
CA PRO A 92 16.31 8.62 7.81
C PRO A 92 16.28 8.83 6.29
N THR A 93 17.16 9.68 5.78
CA THR A 93 17.24 10.07 4.37
C THR A 93 17.67 8.94 3.43
N ASN A 94 18.17 7.83 3.95
CA ASN A 94 18.51 6.63 3.16
C ASN A 94 17.29 5.75 2.84
N ARG A 95 16.10 6.10 3.31
CA ARG A 95 14.86 5.41 2.94
C ARG A 95 14.45 5.78 1.52
N PRO A 96 14.22 4.80 0.65
CA PRO A 96 14.04 5.06 -0.79
C PRO A 96 12.64 5.50 -1.21
N PHE A 97 11.70 5.52 -0.26
CA PHE A 97 10.35 6.05 -0.45
C PHE A 97 9.99 7.06 0.64
N ALA A 98 10.06 6.66 1.90
CA ALA A 98 9.52 7.42 3.01
C ALA A 98 10.44 8.55 3.50
N GLY A 99 9.96 9.79 3.43
CA GLY A 99 10.54 10.91 4.17
C GLY A 99 9.98 11.05 5.57
N ILE A 100 8.77 10.55 5.78
CA ILE A 100 8.00 10.65 7.02
C ILE A 100 7.23 9.35 7.22
N SER A 101 7.01 8.94 8.48
CA SER A 101 5.97 7.98 8.83
C SER A 101 4.95 8.67 9.73
N THR A 102 3.71 8.23 9.62
CA THR A 102 2.58 8.73 10.42
C THR A 102 1.61 7.59 10.69
N HIS A 103 0.51 7.89 11.35
CA HIS A 103 -0.59 6.94 11.53
C HIS A 103 -1.92 7.62 11.24
N ASP A 104 -2.93 6.84 10.97
CA ASP A 104 -4.30 7.29 10.83
C ASP A 104 -5.09 7.19 12.17
N PRO A 105 -6.36 7.60 12.22
CA PRO A 105 -7.17 7.52 13.44
C PRO A 105 -7.37 6.12 14.00
N ASP A 106 -7.30 5.08 13.15
CA ASP A 106 -7.39 3.67 13.58
C ASP A 106 -6.04 3.12 14.06
N GLY A 107 -4.93 3.85 13.82
CA GLY A 107 -3.58 3.47 14.24
C GLY A 107 -2.81 2.68 13.19
N TYR A 108 -3.25 2.63 11.93
CA TYR A 108 -2.41 2.14 10.84
C TYR A 108 -1.22 3.06 10.64
N VAL A 109 -0.03 2.53 10.81
CA VAL A 109 1.20 3.25 10.50
C VAL A 109 1.43 3.17 9.00
N PHE A 110 1.66 4.31 8.36
CA PHE A 110 1.97 4.39 6.95
C PHE A 110 3.04 5.41 6.63
N ASP A 111 3.62 5.30 5.46
CA ASP A 111 4.72 6.12 5.00
C ASP A 111 4.22 7.28 4.13
N LEU A 112 4.84 8.44 4.32
CA LEU A 112 4.64 9.61 3.47
C LEU A 112 5.90 9.95 2.70
N SER A 113 5.73 10.18 1.42
CA SER A 113 6.71 10.72 0.51
C SER A 113 6.18 11.99 -0.13
N GLN A 114 7.06 12.88 -0.53
CA GLN A 114 6.70 14.06 -1.31
C GLN A 114 7.12 13.89 -2.75
N LEU A 115 6.34 14.39 -3.68
CA LEU A 115 6.67 14.44 -5.09
C LEU A 115 8.07 15.05 -5.30
N ALA A 116 8.88 14.46 -6.18
CA ALA A 116 10.23 14.88 -6.51
C ALA A 116 11.28 14.76 -5.37
N MET A 117 11.08 13.90 -4.39
CA MET A 117 12.14 13.54 -3.44
C MET A 117 13.36 12.97 -4.16
N SER A 118 14.56 13.47 -3.84
CA SER A 118 15.80 13.14 -4.53
C SER A 118 16.32 11.71 -4.27
N ASN A 119 15.93 11.08 -3.16
CA ASN A 119 16.39 9.76 -2.77
C ASN A 119 15.41 8.63 -3.11
N ARG A 120 14.43 8.90 -3.96
CA ARG A 120 13.43 7.92 -4.35
C ARG A 120 14.02 6.85 -5.26
N ALA A 121 13.77 5.58 -4.97
CA ALA A 121 14.14 4.50 -5.87
C ALA A 121 13.25 4.51 -7.13
N GLU A 122 13.80 4.00 -8.24
CA GLU A 122 13.17 4.02 -9.55
C GLU A 122 11.82 3.31 -9.60
N VAL A 123 11.59 2.29 -8.76
CA VAL A 123 10.30 1.56 -8.70
C VAL A 123 9.14 2.39 -8.13
N TYR A 124 9.42 3.57 -7.55
CA TYR A 124 8.41 4.51 -7.06
C TYR A 124 8.21 5.71 -7.98
N VAL A 125 9.05 5.84 -8.99
CA VAL A 125 8.91 6.88 -10.01
C VAL A 125 7.95 6.35 -11.06
N GLU A 126 6.98 7.16 -11.48
CA GLU A 126 6.11 6.82 -12.59
C GLU A 126 6.99 6.62 -13.82
N GLY A 127 7.09 5.36 -14.23
CA GLY A 127 8.01 4.96 -15.26
C GLY A 127 7.41 5.09 -16.64
N GLU A 128 8.28 4.95 -17.62
CA GLU A 128 7.91 4.89 -19.03
C GLU A 128 7.32 3.53 -19.42
N TRP A 129 7.28 2.57 -18.47
CA TRP A 129 6.70 1.26 -18.74
C TRP A 129 5.27 1.16 -18.23
N GLN A 130 4.44 0.58 -19.04
CA GLN A 130 3.11 0.14 -18.69
C GLN A 130 3.12 -1.37 -18.66
N GLN A 131 2.34 -1.95 -17.76
CA GLN A 131 2.14 -3.39 -17.71
C GLN A 131 0.66 -3.72 -17.53
N GLU A 132 0.28 -4.88 -18.05
CA GLU A 132 -1.11 -5.33 -18.09
C GLU A 132 -1.58 -5.87 -16.75
N ARG A 133 -0.63 -6.38 -15.93
CA ARG A 133 -0.87 -6.90 -14.58
C ARG A 133 -0.30 -5.94 -13.55
N TYR A 134 -1.16 -5.29 -12.78
CA TYR A 134 -0.75 -4.25 -11.84
C TYR A 134 -1.58 -4.27 -10.56
N ILE A 135 -1.06 -3.67 -9.49
CA ILE A 135 -1.77 -3.52 -8.22
C ILE A 135 -2.94 -2.57 -8.43
N SER A 136 -4.16 -3.09 -8.22
CA SER A 136 -5.39 -2.34 -8.39
C SER A 136 -5.98 -1.83 -7.07
N HIS A 137 -5.80 -2.58 -5.98
CA HIS A 137 -6.33 -2.20 -4.67
C HIS A 137 -5.61 -2.90 -3.53
N PHE A 138 -5.83 -2.40 -2.34
CA PHE A 138 -5.58 -3.07 -1.07
C PHE A 138 -6.68 -2.77 -0.07
N VAL A 139 -6.83 -3.61 0.94
CA VAL A 139 -7.95 -3.55 1.88
C VAL A 139 -7.47 -3.33 3.31
N LEU A 140 -8.10 -2.40 4.00
CA LEU A 140 -7.93 -2.12 5.43
C LEU A 140 -9.19 -2.55 6.18
N ARG A 141 -9.03 -3.21 7.32
CA ARG A 141 -10.11 -3.56 8.23
C ARG A 141 -10.27 -2.51 9.32
N SER A 142 -11.44 -1.92 9.47
CA SER A 142 -11.69 -0.80 10.39
C SER A 142 -12.89 -1.07 11.29
N LEU A 143 -12.77 -0.64 12.55
CA LEU A 143 -13.90 -0.60 13.48
C LEU A 143 -14.85 0.59 13.18
N ASN A 144 -14.33 1.61 12.49
CA ASN A 144 -15.10 2.78 12.09
C ASN A 144 -14.74 3.23 10.66
N PRO A 145 -15.17 2.48 9.63
CA PRO A 145 -14.79 2.73 8.24
C PRO A 145 -15.13 4.14 7.74
N ALA A 146 -16.28 4.67 8.14
CA ALA A 146 -16.70 6.00 7.72
C ALA A 146 -15.79 7.11 8.27
N HIS A 147 -15.33 6.98 9.52
CA HIS A 147 -14.40 7.91 10.13
C HIS A 147 -13.03 7.85 9.44
N LEU A 148 -12.56 6.64 9.16
CA LEU A 148 -11.29 6.43 8.48
C LEU A 148 -11.34 6.94 7.04
N ALA A 149 -12.43 6.70 6.31
CA ALA A 149 -12.62 7.23 4.96
C ALA A 149 -12.65 8.76 4.95
N LYS A 150 -13.34 9.38 5.92
CA LYS A 150 -13.36 10.83 6.08
C LYS A 150 -11.95 11.40 6.27
N PHE A 151 -11.11 10.76 7.10
CA PHE A 151 -9.73 11.17 7.30
C PHE A 151 -8.94 11.22 5.99
N TYR A 152 -8.95 10.16 5.19
CA TYR A 152 -8.20 10.13 3.94
C TYR A 152 -8.72 11.11 2.89
N ARG A 153 -10.02 11.39 2.86
CA ARG A 153 -10.58 12.43 1.99
C ARG A 153 -10.18 13.84 2.43
N GLU A 154 -10.26 14.13 3.72
CA GLU A 154 -10.01 15.49 4.23
C GLU A 154 -8.54 15.86 4.29
N VAL A 155 -7.66 14.90 4.59
CA VAL A 155 -6.23 15.15 4.73
C VAL A 155 -5.50 14.95 3.41
N TYR A 156 -5.83 13.88 2.68
CA TYR A 156 -5.09 13.44 1.49
C TYR A 156 -5.84 13.65 0.17
N GLU A 157 -7.06 14.12 0.21
CA GLU A 157 -7.91 14.36 -0.98
C GLU A 157 -8.10 13.13 -1.87
N LEU A 158 -8.08 11.92 -1.29
CA LEU A 158 -8.46 10.72 -2.03
C LEU A 158 -9.95 10.80 -2.41
N GLN A 159 -10.24 10.41 -3.63
CA GLN A 159 -11.60 10.44 -4.16
C GLN A 159 -12.39 9.23 -3.68
N GLU A 160 -13.53 9.44 -3.04
CA GLU A 160 -14.46 8.36 -2.74
C GLU A 160 -15.24 7.98 -3.99
N LEU A 161 -15.21 6.70 -4.35
CA LEU A 161 -15.91 6.16 -5.51
C LEU A 161 -17.38 5.88 -5.17
N GLU A 162 -18.25 5.96 -6.17
CA GLU A 162 -19.65 5.56 -6.05
C GLU A 162 -19.77 4.06 -5.75
N LYS A 163 -20.76 3.70 -4.95
CA LYS A 163 -21.01 2.31 -4.53
C LYS A 163 -22.52 2.09 -4.33
N PRO A 164 -23.02 0.82 -4.33
CA PRO A 164 -24.37 0.49 -3.92
C PRO A 164 -24.68 0.99 -2.51
N ALA A 165 -25.92 1.34 -2.26
CA ALA A 165 -26.34 1.93 -0.97
C ALA A 165 -26.21 0.95 0.21
N ASP A 166 -26.32 -0.34 -0.06
CA ASP A 166 -26.18 -1.44 0.91
C ASP A 166 -24.74 -1.90 1.12
N ASP A 167 -23.79 -1.44 0.30
CA ASP A 167 -22.37 -1.73 0.49
C ASP A 167 -21.81 -0.93 1.66
N ARG A 168 -21.24 -1.62 2.63
CA ARG A 168 -20.67 -1.04 3.84
C ARG A 168 -19.21 -0.64 3.71
N ASN A 169 -18.53 -1.01 2.63
CA ASN A 169 -17.15 -0.62 2.36
C ASN A 169 -17.07 0.83 1.92
N HIS A 170 -15.89 1.44 2.07
CA HIS A 170 -15.53 2.72 1.46
C HIS A 170 -14.40 2.49 0.46
N TYR A 171 -14.52 3.07 -0.72
CA TYR A 171 -13.57 2.92 -1.83
C TYR A 171 -12.92 4.27 -2.10
N LEU A 172 -11.67 4.43 -1.68
CA LEU A 172 -10.92 5.66 -1.85
C LEU A 172 -9.85 5.48 -2.92
N SER A 173 -9.86 6.29 -3.95
CA SER A 173 -8.98 6.13 -5.11
C SER A 173 -8.13 7.36 -5.36
N ASP A 174 -6.94 7.11 -5.90
CA ASP A 174 -6.08 8.12 -6.50
C ASP A 174 -6.21 8.17 -8.04
N GLY A 175 -7.27 7.54 -8.59
CA GLY A 175 -7.50 7.41 -10.02
C GLY A 175 -6.87 6.17 -10.65
N ARG A 176 -5.99 5.46 -9.96
CA ARG A 176 -5.35 4.21 -10.44
C ARG A 176 -5.43 3.07 -9.43
N VAL A 177 -5.11 3.35 -8.18
CA VAL A 177 -5.17 2.38 -7.09
C VAL A 177 -6.33 2.74 -6.17
N THR A 178 -6.98 1.73 -5.61
CA THR A 178 -8.08 1.91 -4.68
C THR A 178 -7.71 1.36 -3.30
N MET A 179 -7.79 2.19 -2.28
CA MET A 179 -7.82 1.78 -0.89
C MET A 179 -9.26 1.42 -0.53
N ILE A 180 -9.52 0.19 -0.17
CA ILE A 180 -10.82 -0.27 0.30
C ILE A 180 -10.80 -0.32 1.82
N ILE A 181 -11.71 0.39 2.47
CA ILE A 181 -11.87 0.36 3.91
C ILE A 181 -13.12 -0.46 4.22
N SER A 182 -12.92 -1.66 4.74
CA SER A 182 -13.98 -2.60 5.07
C SER A 182 -14.28 -2.61 6.56
N PRO A 183 -15.55 -2.71 6.98
CA PRO A 183 -15.87 -2.91 8.39
C PRO A 183 -15.30 -4.22 8.88
N TRP A 184 -14.67 -4.19 10.05
CA TRP A 184 -14.28 -5.39 10.76
C TRP A 184 -15.45 -5.91 11.61
N ALA A 185 -15.60 -7.23 11.65
CA ALA A 185 -16.54 -7.92 12.52
C ALA A 185 -15.83 -9.07 13.26
N ILE A 186 -16.34 -9.47 14.41
CA ILE A 186 -15.76 -10.58 15.18
C ILE A 186 -15.70 -11.89 14.38
N THR A 187 -16.59 -12.07 13.43
CA THR A 187 -16.59 -13.20 12.51
C THR A 187 -15.36 -13.25 11.57
N ASP A 188 -14.73 -12.08 11.31
CA ASP A 188 -13.49 -12.02 10.53
C ASP A 188 -12.34 -12.66 11.34
N TYR A 189 -12.31 -12.42 12.65
CA TYR A 189 -11.32 -13.03 13.54
C TYR A 189 -11.60 -14.54 13.72
N GLU A 190 -12.82 -14.91 14.04
CA GLU A 190 -13.20 -16.32 14.26
C GLU A 190 -13.04 -17.17 13.00
N GLY A 191 -13.36 -16.63 11.81
CA GLY A 191 -13.30 -17.35 10.55
C GLY A 191 -11.91 -17.42 9.92
N ALA A 192 -11.12 -16.33 9.99
CA ALA A 192 -9.86 -16.21 9.27
C ALA A 192 -8.70 -15.62 10.10
N GLY A 193 -8.90 -15.35 11.39
CA GLY A 193 -7.89 -14.76 12.25
C GLY A 193 -7.54 -13.30 11.91
N ILE A 194 -8.42 -12.61 11.18
CA ILE A 194 -8.19 -11.22 10.75
C ILE A 194 -8.47 -10.30 11.94
N GLU A 195 -7.42 -9.68 12.45
CA GLU A 195 -7.49 -8.70 13.54
C GLU A 195 -8.16 -7.40 13.09
N PRO A 196 -8.80 -6.64 14.01
CA PRO A 196 -9.17 -5.26 13.72
C PRO A 196 -7.91 -4.43 13.43
N ARG A 197 -8.00 -3.47 12.54
CA ARG A 197 -6.85 -2.65 12.12
C ARG A 197 -5.76 -3.49 11.42
N HIS A 198 -6.17 -4.42 10.59
CA HIS A 198 -5.31 -5.27 9.80
C HIS A 198 -5.39 -4.92 8.32
N MET A 199 -4.23 -4.90 7.63
CA MET A 199 -4.18 -4.88 6.17
C MET A 199 -4.51 -6.30 5.70
N ASP A 200 -5.70 -6.47 5.12
CA ASP A 200 -6.27 -7.79 4.83
C ASP A 200 -5.60 -8.43 3.60
N HIS A 201 -5.73 -7.79 2.45
CA HIS A 201 -5.16 -8.28 1.20
C HIS A 201 -4.85 -7.15 0.23
N LEU A 202 -4.10 -7.49 -0.80
CA LEU A 202 -3.92 -6.68 -1.99
C LEU A 202 -4.49 -7.41 -3.21
N GLY A 203 -4.97 -6.64 -4.19
CA GLY A 203 -5.52 -7.18 -5.42
C GLY A 203 -4.81 -6.66 -6.64
N PHE A 204 -4.72 -7.54 -7.64
CA PHE A 204 -4.14 -7.22 -8.94
C PHE A 204 -5.23 -7.19 -10.01
N ARG A 205 -5.08 -6.26 -10.94
CA ARG A 205 -5.76 -6.37 -12.22
C ARG A 205 -4.90 -7.19 -13.17
N VAL A 206 -5.54 -8.12 -13.88
CA VAL A 206 -4.94 -8.92 -14.93
C VAL A 206 -5.70 -8.69 -16.23
N GLU A 207 -5.04 -8.89 -17.35
CA GLU A 207 -5.58 -8.71 -18.69
C GLU A 207 -6.68 -9.75 -18.99
N ASP A 208 -6.43 -11.00 -18.60
CA ASP A 208 -7.32 -12.14 -18.80
C ASP A 208 -7.08 -13.20 -17.72
N VAL A 209 -8.15 -13.63 -17.06
CA VAL A 209 -8.07 -14.58 -15.94
C VAL A 209 -7.62 -15.98 -16.38
N GLU A 210 -8.02 -16.42 -17.58
CA GLU A 210 -7.67 -17.75 -18.05
C GLU A 210 -6.20 -17.82 -18.51
N ASN A 211 -5.67 -16.75 -19.09
CA ASN A 211 -4.25 -16.64 -19.39
C ASN A 211 -3.43 -16.57 -18.09
N PHE A 212 -3.88 -15.80 -17.12
CA PHE A 212 -3.23 -15.74 -15.82
C PHE A 212 -3.16 -17.12 -15.12
N LYS A 213 -4.23 -17.90 -15.15
CA LYS A 213 -4.26 -19.28 -14.61
C LYS A 213 -3.27 -20.20 -15.32
N LYS A 214 -3.12 -20.09 -16.65
CA LYS A 214 -2.13 -20.88 -17.41
C LYS A 214 -0.71 -20.53 -16.99
N ASP A 215 -0.40 -19.23 -16.88
CA ASP A 215 0.93 -18.78 -16.45
C ASP A 215 1.25 -19.23 -15.02
N LEU A 216 0.26 -19.14 -14.11
CA LEU A 216 0.40 -19.64 -12.74
C LEU A 216 0.67 -21.15 -12.71
N ALA A 217 -0.07 -21.93 -13.50
CA ALA A 217 0.14 -23.38 -13.59
C ALA A 217 1.52 -23.74 -14.15
N ALA A 218 2.04 -22.96 -15.10
CA ALA A 218 3.38 -23.15 -15.66
C ALA A 218 4.53 -22.82 -14.68
N LEU A 219 4.27 -21.96 -13.68
CA LEU A 219 5.24 -21.62 -12.63
C LEU A 219 5.34 -22.69 -11.53
N VAL A 220 4.28 -23.48 -11.31
CA VAL A 220 4.18 -24.45 -10.22
C VAL A 220 4.61 -25.86 -10.66
N ASN A 221 4.63 -26.14 -11.95
CA ASN A 221 5.09 -27.41 -12.56
C ASN A 221 6.57 -27.33 -12.96
#